data_226d8c7ea037feee3afdd44cf053a5d6
#
_entry.id   226d8c7ea037feee3afdd44cf053a5d6
#
_cell.length_a   1.000
_cell.length_b   1.000
_cell.length_c   1.000
_cell.angle_alpha   90.00
_cell.angle_beta   90.00
_cell.angle_gamma   90.00
#
_symmetry.space_group_name_H-M   'P 1'
#
loop_
_entity.id
_entity.type
_entity.pdbx_description
1 polymer ?
#
loop_
_entity_poly.entity_id
_entity_poly.type
_entity_poly.pdbx_seq_one_letter_code
_entity_poly.pdbx_strand_id
1 'polypeptide(L)'
;GRYPTKGWFIDHGKMYDDTKRIFDELDIDIDPRVKVGTLSVSQMQMIEIAKAFSYDAKIVIMDEPTSSLTEKEVNHLFKIINKLKDKGCGIVYISHKMEEIFQLCDEITILRDGQWVATQPLQGMTMDQIIGMMVGRELTQRFPEKTNQPKEVILEVEHLTAKNQPSIKDVSFN
;
A
#
# COMPACT_ATOMS: atom_id res chain seq x y z
N GLY A 1 2.26 21.33 -15.24
CA GLY A 1 3.30 21.40 -14.26
C GLY A 1 3.46 22.79 -13.65
N ARG A 2 3.95 22.83 -12.44
CA ARG A 2 4.31 24.06 -11.75
C ARG A 2 5.82 24.20 -11.83
N TYR A 3 6.31 24.73 -12.92
CA TYR A 3 7.75 24.99 -13.05
C TYR A 3 8.07 26.39 -12.48
N PRO A 4 9.02 26.50 -11.53
CA PRO A 4 9.53 27.81 -11.14
C PRO A 4 10.21 28.47 -12.36
N THR A 5 9.96 29.76 -12.53
CA THR A 5 10.50 30.50 -13.68
C THR A 5 11.38 31.66 -13.23
N LYS A 6 12.41 31.94 -14.00
CA LYS A 6 13.26 33.13 -13.90
C LYS A 6 13.12 33.90 -15.22
N GLY A 7 12.21 34.88 -15.22
CA GLY A 7 11.78 35.54 -16.44
C GLY A 7 11.02 34.57 -17.36
N TRP A 8 11.51 34.40 -18.59
CA TRP A 8 10.92 33.54 -19.63
C TRP A 8 11.41 32.08 -19.60
N PHE A 9 12.36 31.75 -18.75
CA PHE A 9 12.99 30.43 -18.69
C PHE A 9 12.64 29.70 -17.41
N ILE A 10 12.67 28.37 -17.45
CA ILE A 10 12.51 27.50 -16.28
C ILE A 10 13.75 27.67 -15.39
N ASP A 11 13.53 27.92 -14.10
CA ASP A 11 14.57 27.95 -13.09
C ASP A 11 14.86 26.53 -12.59
N HIS A 12 15.79 25.86 -13.25
CA HIS A 12 16.20 24.50 -12.89
C HIS A 12 16.85 24.41 -11.50
N GLY A 13 17.56 25.46 -11.07
CA GLY A 13 18.17 25.52 -9.74
C GLY A 13 17.09 25.52 -8.66
N LYS A 14 16.14 26.47 -8.76
CA LYS A 14 15.02 26.56 -7.83
C LYS A 14 14.17 25.28 -7.84
N MET A 15 13.94 24.67 -9.01
CA MET A 15 13.20 23.42 -9.12
C MET A 15 13.89 22.28 -8.36
N TYR A 16 15.22 22.19 -8.45
CA TYR A 16 16.02 21.22 -7.71
C TYR A 16 15.92 21.46 -6.20
N ASP A 17 16.13 22.69 -5.75
CA ASP A 17 16.14 23.07 -4.34
C ASP A 17 14.75 22.83 -3.69
N ASP A 18 13.67 23.21 -4.38
CA ASP A 18 12.30 22.99 -3.91
C ASP A 18 11.97 21.49 -3.81
N THR A 19 12.40 20.69 -4.78
CA THR A 19 12.21 19.23 -4.75
C THR A 19 13.03 18.58 -3.65
N LYS A 20 14.30 18.97 -3.51
CA LYS A 20 15.20 18.46 -2.47
C LYS A 20 14.64 18.73 -1.09
N ARG A 21 14.14 19.93 -0.83
CA ARG A 21 13.51 20.30 0.44
C ARG A 21 12.32 19.41 0.77
N ILE A 22 11.45 19.10 -0.21
CA ILE A 22 10.30 18.21 0.00
C ILE A 22 10.77 16.79 0.29
N PHE A 23 11.75 16.29 -0.43
CA PHE A 23 12.30 14.96 -0.20
C PHE A 23 12.96 14.84 1.17
N ASP A 24 13.71 15.85 1.61
CA ASP A 24 14.31 15.91 2.94
C ASP A 24 13.22 15.96 4.04
N GLU A 25 12.14 16.74 3.84
CA GLU A 25 11.02 16.80 4.78
C GLU A 25 10.29 15.46 4.90
N LEU A 26 10.21 14.70 3.83
CA LEU A 26 9.55 13.39 3.77
C LEU A 26 10.49 12.21 4.00
N ASP A 27 11.78 12.46 4.24
CA ASP A 27 12.80 11.42 4.42
C ASP A 27 12.94 10.50 3.19
N ILE A 28 12.82 11.08 1.98
CA ILE A 28 12.95 10.38 0.71
C ILE A 28 14.37 10.51 0.17
N ASP A 29 15.10 9.40 0.14
CA ASP A 29 16.48 9.34 -0.36
C ASP A 29 16.50 9.07 -1.88
N ILE A 30 16.15 10.08 -2.66
CA ILE A 30 16.20 10.07 -4.14
C ILE A 30 16.81 11.37 -4.62
N ASP A 31 17.78 11.31 -5.54
CA ASP A 31 18.30 12.51 -6.18
C ASP A 31 17.23 13.13 -7.12
N PRO A 32 16.83 14.39 -6.92
CA PRO A 32 15.86 15.07 -7.76
C PRO A 32 16.18 15.12 -9.26
N ARG A 33 17.44 14.85 -9.65
CA ARG A 33 17.88 14.86 -11.05
C ARG A 33 17.64 13.53 -11.76
N VAL A 34 17.32 12.46 -11.03
CA VAL A 34 17.11 11.14 -11.61
C VAL A 34 15.82 11.14 -12.44
N LYS A 35 15.88 10.50 -13.61
CA LYS A 35 14.68 10.32 -14.44
C LYS A 35 13.76 9.30 -13.78
N VAL A 36 12.49 9.65 -13.55
CA VAL A 36 11.50 8.80 -12.88
C VAL A 36 11.41 7.41 -13.51
N GLY A 37 11.51 7.31 -14.84
CA GLY A 37 11.45 6.01 -15.54
C GLY A 37 12.61 5.04 -15.26
N THR A 38 13.66 5.45 -14.53
CA THR A 38 14.76 4.58 -14.11
C THR A 38 14.64 4.12 -12.65
N LEU A 39 13.62 4.58 -11.96
CA LEU A 39 13.36 4.26 -10.56
C LEU A 39 12.59 2.95 -10.41
N SER A 40 12.67 2.33 -9.24
CA SER A 40 11.79 1.22 -8.89
C SER A 40 10.34 1.67 -8.75
N VAL A 41 9.39 0.74 -8.84
CA VAL A 41 7.96 1.04 -8.67
C VAL A 41 7.69 1.69 -7.32
N SER A 42 8.31 1.20 -6.25
CA SER A 42 8.19 1.78 -4.91
C SER A 42 8.71 3.22 -4.82
N GLN A 43 9.85 3.50 -5.46
CA GLN A 43 10.39 4.87 -5.52
C GLN A 43 9.49 5.81 -6.33
N MET A 44 8.94 5.34 -7.46
CA MET A 44 7.95 6.11 -8.23
C MET A 44 6.73 6.44 -7.39
N GLN A 45 6.23 5.50 -6.60
CA GLN A 45 5.10 5.70 -5.70
C GLN A 45 5.40 6.74 -4.60
N MET A 46 6.61 6.71 -4.01
CA MET A 46 7.03 7.75 -3.06
C MET A 46 7.06 9.14 -3.69
N ILE A 47 7.46 9.26 -4.95
CA ILE A 47 7.44 10.54 -5.69
C ILE A 47 6.01 11.04 -5.92
N GLU A 48 5.06 10.18 -6.27
CA GLU A 48 3.66 10.58 -6.43
C GLU A 48 3.06 11.10 -5.12
N ILE A 49 3.42 10.51 -3.99
CA ILE A 49 3.00 10.97 -2.67
C ILE A 49 3.67 12.30 -2.32
N ALA A 50 4.98 12.44 -2.58
CA ALA A 50 5.71 13.69 -2.40
C ALA A 50 5.12 14.83 -3.26
N LYS A 51 4.66 14.51 -4.45
CA LYS A 51 3.95 15.43 -5.32
C LYS A 51 2.63 15.89 -4.70
N ALA A 52 1.81 14.99 -4.15
CA ALA A 52 0.58 15.35 -3.45
C ALA A 52 0.88 16.29 -2.26
N PHE A 53 1.93 15.97 -1.49
CA PHE A 53 2.41 16.81 -0.39
C PHE A 53 2.82 18.22 -0.86
N SER A 54 3.46 18.34 -2.03
CA SER A 54 3.91 19.61 -2.60
C SER A 54 2.78 20.54 -3.03
N TYR A 55 1.56 20.00 -3.22
CA TYR A 55 0.39 20.78 -3.63
C TYR A 55 -0.40 21.37 -2.46
N ASP A 56 -0.01 21.09 -1.21
CA ASP A 56 -0.79 21.45 -0.03
C ASP A 56 -2.25 20.99 -0.19
N ALA A 57 -2.39 19.74 -0.65
CA ALA A 57 -3.67 19.16 -1.01
C ALA A 57 -4.58 19.08 0.23
N LYS A 58 -5.84 19.45 0.08
CA LYS A 58 -6.84 19.34 1.15
C LYS A 58 -7.39 17.93 1.30
N ILE A 59 -7.40 17.17 0.20
CA ILE A 59 -7.84 15.79 0.14
C ILE A 59 -6.86 15.01 -0.74
N VAL A 60 -6.43 13.84 -0.28
CA VAL A 60 -5.62 12.90 -1.05
C VAL A 60 -6.33 11.55 -1.07
N ILE A 61 -6.50 10.98 -2.26
CA ILE A 61 -7.06 9.64 -2.44
C ILE A 61 -5.90 8.69 -2.78
N MET A 62 -5.77 7.62 -2.02
CA MET A 62 -4.75 6.58 -2.19
C MET A 62 -5.45 5.26 -2.45
N ASP A 63 -5.24 4.70 -3.63
CA ASP A 63 -5.81 3.42 -4.05
C ASP A 63 -4.72 2.35 -4.05
N GLU A 64 -4.84 1.36 -3.14
CA GLU A 64 -3.89 0.26 -2.92
C GLU A 64 -2.41 0.72 -2.87
N PRO A 65 -2.07 1.75 -2.08
CA PRO A 65 -0.75 2.39 -2.18
C PRO A 65 0.42 1.52 -1.68
N THR A 66 0.13 0.37 -1.09
CA THR A 66 1.14 -0.54 -0.53
C THR A 66 1.34 -1.81 -1.34
N SER A 67 0.66 -1.98 -2.47
CA SER A 67 0.64 -3.23 -3.24
C SER A 67 2.02 -3.68 -3.73
N SER A 68 2.94 -2.74 -3.97
CA SER A 68 4.30 -2.98 -4.47
C SER A 68 5.40 -2.60 -3.48
N LEU A 69 5.04 -2.29 -2.23
CA LEU A 69 5.98 -1.83 -1.21
C LEU A 69 6.44 -2.98 -0.31
N THR A 70 7.70 -2.93 0.11
CA THR A 70 8.22 -3.73 1.21
C THR A 70 7.67 -3.22 2.54
N GLU A 71 7.71 -4.04 3.59
CA GLU A 71 7.26 -3.65 4.94
C GLU A 71 7.94 -2.36 5.46
N LYS A 72 9.23 -2.19 5.18
CA LYS A 72 9.97 -0.98 5.53
C LYS A 72 9.42 0.26 4.82
N GLU A 73 9.08 0.12 3.54
CA GLU A 73 8.52 1.20 2.72
C GLU A 73 7.08 1.51 3.12
N VAL A 74 6.28 0.51 3.51
CA VAL A 74 4.94 0.69 4.07
C VAL A 74 5.01 1.54 5.35
N ASN A 75 5.90 1.19 6.26
CA ASN A 75 6.10 1.97 7.49
C ASN A 75 6.54 3.42 7.21
N HIS A 76 7.33 3.63 6.16
CA HIS A 76 7.72 4.96 5.73
C HIS A 76 6.51 5.73 5.15
N LEU A 77 5.73 5.10 4.28
CA LEU A 77 4.49 5.67 3.74
C LEU A 77 3.54 6.11 4.87
N PHE A 78 3.37 5.30 5.91
CA PHE A 78 2.50 5.62 7.04
C PHE A 78 2.95 6.87 7.80
N LYS A 79 4.27 7.06 7.94
CA LYS A 79 4.81 8.31 8.51
C LYS A 79 4.46 9.53 7.64
N ILE A 80 4.53 9.39 6.31
CA ILE A 80 4.17 10.46 5.38
C ILE A 80 2.66 10.76 5.46
N ILE A 81 1.82 9.74 5.51
CA ILE A 81 0.36 9.89 5.67
C ILE A 81 0.03 10.65 6.97
N ASN A 82 0.66 10.28 8.07
CA ASN A 82 0.46 10.98 9.33
C ASN A 82 0.90 12.45 9.25
N LYS A 83 2.02 12.76 8.60
CA LYS A 83 2.44 14.15 8.35
C LYS A 83 1.41 14.93 7.51
N LEU A 84 0.74 14.30 6.55
CA LEU A 84 -0.34 14.92 5.78
C LEU A 84 -1.57 15.16 6.66
N LYS A 85 -1.95 14.19 7.50
CA LYS A 85 -3.06 14.34 8.47
C LYS A 85 -2.77 15.49 9.44
N ASP A 86 -1.56 15.59 9.96
CA ASP A 86 -1.15 16.67 10.88
C ASP A 86 -1.22 18.07 10.22
N LYS A 87 -1.06 18.15 8.89
CA LYS A 87 -1.27 19.36 8.09
C LYS A 87 -2.76 19.64 7.78
N GLY A 88 -3.68 18.82 8.29
CA GLY A 88 -5.13 18.97 8.07
C GLY A 88 -5.60 18.45 6.72
N CYS A 89 -4.84 17.57 6.07
CA CYS A 89 -5.24 16.91 4.84
C CYS A 89 -6.18 15.74 5.13
N GLY A 90 -7.34 15.70 4.48
CA GLY A 90 -8.24 14.55 4.50
C GLY A 90 -7.67 13.42 3.63
N ILE A 91 -7.61 12.19 4.16
CA ILE A 91 -7.09 11.03 3.43
C ILE A 91 -8.22 10.05 3.17
N VAL A 92 -8.40 9.69 1.90
CA VAL A 92 -9.23 8.54 1.51
C VAL A 92 -8.28 7.40 1.15
N TYR A 93 -8.26 6.38 2.00
CA TYR A 93 -7.36 5.25 1.88
C TYR A 93 -8.13 4.00 1.47
N ILE A 94 -7.85 3.47 0.27
CA ILE A 94 -8.49 2.28 -0.26
C ILE A 94 -7.49 1.13 -0.16
N SER A 95 -7.86 0.08 0.57
CA SER A 95 -7.04 -1.12 0.72
C SER A 95 -7.90 -2.33 1.09
N HIS A 96 -7.41 -3.52 0.75
CA HIS A 96 -7.96 -4.80 1.21
C HIS A 96 -7.18 -5.37 2.41
N LYS A 97 -6.10 -4.69 2.83
CA LYS A 97 -5.27 -5.09 3.98
C LYS A 97 -5.81 -4.47 5.27
N MET A 98 -6.53 -5.26 6.03
CA MET A 98 -7.22 -4.78 7.24
C MET A 98 -6.26 -4.18 8.27
N GLU A 99 -5.06 -4.74 8.43
CA GLU A 99 -4.05 -4.21 9.36
C GLU A 99 -3.69 -2.75 9.06
N GLU A 100 -3.58 -2.38 7.78
CA GLU A 100 -3.30 -1.01 7.37
C GLU A 100 -4.46 -0.07 7.71
N ILE A 101 -5.69 -0.53 7.46
CA ILE A 101 -6.92 0.24 7.78
C ILE A 101 -7.00 0.51 9.27
N PHE A 102 -6.81 -0.51 10.11
CA PHE A 102 -6.83 -0.35 11.57
C PHE A 102 -5.73 0.56 12.11
N GLN A 103 -4.59 0.65 11.40
CA GLN A 103 -3.46 1.48 11.82
C GLN A 103 -3.62 2.96 11.41
N LEU A 104 -4.27 3.23 10.28
CA LEU A 104 -4.27 4.57 9.66
C LEU A 104 -5.60 5.30 9.74
N CYS A 105 -6.72 4.57 9.68
CA CYS A 105 -8.02 5.17 9.45
C CYS A 105 -8.77 5.44 10.75
N ASP A 106 -9.55 6.50 10.75
CA ASP A 106 -10.40 6.89 11.87
C ASP A 106 -11.83 6.39 11.65
N GLU A 107 -12.25 6.29 10.37
CA GLU A 107 -13.58 5.88 9.93
C GLU A 107 -13.44 4.90 8.76
N ILE A 108 -14.35 3.96 8.65
CA ILE A 108 -14.42 3.00 7.54
C ILE A 108 -15.74 3.11 6.79
N THR A 109 -15.64 3.11 5.46
CA THR A 109 -16.77 2.93 4.57
C THR A 109 -16.67 1.58 3.89
N ILE A 110 -17.71 0.78 3.99
CA ILE A 110 -17.78 -0.56 3.41
C ILE A 110 -18.66 -0.53 2.18
N LEU A 111 -18.10 -0.99 1.07
CA LEU A 111 -18.79 -1.21 -0.20
C LEU A 111 -18.84 -2.71 -0.50
N ARG A 112 -19.96 -3.17 -1.05
CA ARG A 112 -20.14 -4.54 -1.53
C ARG A 112 -20.94 -4.53 -2.83
N ASP A 113 -20.43 -5.19 -3.85
CA ASP A 113 -21.06 -5.27 -5.19
C ASP A 113 -21.38 -3.87 -5.77
N GLY A 114 -20.50 -2.89 -5.51
CA GLY A 114 -20.66 -1.50 -5.93
C GLY A 114 -21.70 -0.70 -5.13
N GLN A 115 -22.25 -1.27 -4.06
CA GLN A 115 -23.25 -0.63 -3.20
C GLN A 115 -22.66 -0.25 -1.85
N TRP A 116 -23.07 0.90 -1.34
CA TRP A 116 -22.75 1.32 0.00
C TRP A 116 -23.46 0.43 1.02
N VAL A 117 -22.70 -0.10 2.00
CA VAL A 117 -23.21 -0.94 3.08
C VAL A 117 -23.27 -0.16 4.38
N ALA A 118 -22.17 0.46 4.76
CA ALA A 118 -22.07 1.20 6.02
C ALA A 118 -20.92 2.21 5.97
N THR A 119 -21.03 3.27 6.75
CA THR A 119 -19.94 4.18 7.13
C THR A 119 -19.99 4.37 8.62
N GLN A 120 -18.90 4.12 9.32
CA GLN A 120 -18.87 4.23 10.78
C GLN A 120 -17.44 4.38 11.33
N PRO A 121 -17.30 4.93 12.55
CA PRO A 121 -16.00 5.00 13.21
C PRO A 121 -15.37 3.60 13.34
N LEU A 122 -14.06 3.53 13.11
CA LEU A 122 -13.32 2.27 13.21
C LEU A 122 -13.08 1.86 14.67
N GLN A 123 -13.11 2.82 15.59
CA GLN A 123 -12.90 2.59 17.01
C GLN A 123 -13.93 1.60 17.57
N GLY A 124 -13.45 0.51 18.15
CA GLY A 124 -14.31 -0.53 18.75
C GLY A 124 -14.81 -1.58 17.76
N MET A 125 -14.50 -1.46 16.46
CA MET A 125 -14.80 -2.50 15.48
C MET A 125 -13.77 -3.63 15.51
N THR A 126 -14.26 -4.84 15.25
CA THR A 126 -13.41 -6.01 15.05
C THR A 126 -13.27 -6.34 13.58
N MET A 127 -12.17 -7.01 13.22
CA MET A 127 -11.95 -7.48 11.86
C MET A 127 -13.10 -8.36 11.36
N ASP A 128 -13.63 -9.25 12.21
CA ASP A 128 -14.72 -10.16 11.85
C ASP A 128 -16.02 -9.40 11.53
N GLN A 129 -16.30 -8.30 12.23
CA GLN A 129 -17.44 -7.43 11.93
C GLN A 129 -17.30 -6.79 10.55
N ILE A 130 -16.12 -6.25 10.23
CA ILE A 130 -15.84 -5.63 8.91
C ILE A 130 -15.99 -6.67 7.81
N ILE A 131 -15.35 -7.83 7.96
CA ILE A 131 -15.41 -8.90 6.97
C ILE A 131 -16.87 -9.41 6.82
N GLY A 132 -17.61 -9.55 7.91
CA GLY A 132 -19.03 -9.92 7.87
C GLY A 132 -19.86 -8.96 7.02
N MET A 133 -19.65 -7.65 7.17
CA MET A 133 -20.32 -6.63 6.37
C MET A 133 -19.90 -6.65 4.90
N MET A 134 -18.61 -6.89 4.61
CA MET A 134 -18.11 -7.01 3.24
C MET A 134 -18.67 -8.23 2.51
N VAL A 135 -18.74 -9.39 3.20
CA VAL A 135 -19.21 -10.66 2.63
C VAL A 135 -20.73 -10.78 2.67
N GLY A 136 -21.39 -10.11 3.59
CA GLY A 136 -22.86 -10.11 3.75
C GLY A 136 -23.42 -11.35 4.44
N ARG A 137 -22.58 -12.13 5.12
CA ARG A 137 -22.96 -13.27 5.96
C ARG A 137 -22.03 -13.30 7.18
N GLU A 138 -22.55 -13.78 8.29
CA GLU A 138 -21.70 -14.06 9.45
C GLU A 138 -20.70 -15.17 9.07
N LEU A 139 -19.42 -14.89 9.32
CA LEU A 139 -18.36 -15.88 9.18
C LEU A 139 -18.39 -16.80 10.40
N THR A 140 -19.31 -17.75 10.41
CA THR A 140 -19.38 -18.76 11.48
C THR A 140 -18.19 -19.72 11.47
N GLN A 141 -17.55 -19.91 10.31
CA GLN A 141 -16.32 -20.69 10.16
C GLN A 141 -15.44 -20.10 9.07
N ARG A 142 -14.26 -19.56 9.44
CA ARG A 142 -13.24 -19.09 8.47
C ARG A 142 -12.70 -20.21 7.59
N PHE A 143 -12.62 -21.38 8.16
CA PHE A 143 -12.15 -22.59 7.47
C PHE A 143 -13.21 -23.67 7.69
N PRO A 144 -13.84 -24.18 6.63
CA PRO A 144 -14.71 -25.36 6.77
C PRO A 144 -13.90 -26.52 7.35
N GLU A 145 -14.54 -27.30 8.22
CA GLU A 145 -13.91 -28.51 8.74
C GLU A 145 -13.49 -29.42 7.57
N LYS A 146 -12.24 -29.89 7.63
CA LYS A 146 -11.75 -30.86 6.65
C LYS A 146 -12.52 -32.16 6.82
N THR A 147 -13.53 -32.37 5.99
CA THR A 147 -14.27 -33.63 5.91
C THR A 147 -13.58 -34.67 5.03
N ASN A 148 -12.62 -34.24 4.21
CA ASN A 148 -11.87 -35.12 3.31
C ASN A 148 -10.80 -35.87 4.10
N GLN A 149 -10.86 -37.18 4.06
CA GLN A 149 -9.77 -38.04 4.51
C GLN A 149 -8.86 -38.36 3.33
N PRO A 150 -7.53 -38.33 3.52
CA PRO A 150 -6.60 -38.80 2.51
C PRO A 150 -6.94 -40.23 2.13
N LYS A 151 -7.00 -40.52 0.84
CA LYS A 151 -7.22 -41.88 0.32
C LYS A 151 -5.89 -42.39 -0.26
N GLU A 152 -5.94 -42.83 -1.49
CA GLU A 152 -4.74 -43.31 -2.19
C GLU A 152 -3.80 -42.15 -2.53
N VAL A 153 -2.52 -42.40 -2.47
CA VAL A 153 -1.50 -41.46 -2.96
C VAL A 153 -1.65 -41.35 -4.47
N ILE A 154 -1.96 -40.15 -4.95
CA ILE A 154 -2.17 -39.86 -6.37
C ILE A 154 -0.97 -39.10 -7.00
N LEU A 155 -0.09 -38.56 -6.18
CA LEU A 155 1.13 -37.90 -6.57
C LEU A 155 2.21 -38.18 -5.52
N GLU A 156 3.31 -38.76 -5.97
CA GLU A 156 4.52 -38.96 -5.19
C GLU A 156 5.69 -38.28 -5.91
N VAL A 157 6.42 -37.46 -5.19
CA VAL A 157 7.57 -36.74 -5.71
C VAL A 157 8.79 -37.09 -4.86
N GLU A 158 9.82 -37.63 -5.53
CA GLU A 158 11.08 -38.00 -4.88
C GLU A 158 12.23 -37.17 -5.44
N HIS A 159 13.11 -36.69 -4.55
CA HIS A 159 14.36 -36.03 -4.89
C HIS A 159 14.24 -34.85 -5.87
N LEU A 160 13.16 -34.05 -5.76
CA LEU A 160 12.97 -32.88 -6.62
C LEU A 160 14.05 -31.83 -6.37
N THR A 161 14.78 -31.50 -7.43
CA THR A 161 15.78 -30.42 -7.40
C THR A 161 15.57 -29.49 -8.59
N ALA A 162 15.40 -28.19 -8.34
CA ALA A 162 15.26 -27.20 -9.39
C ALA A 162 16.61 -26.81 -10.01
N LYS A 163 16.67 -26.71 -11.35
CA LYS A 163 17.91 -26.37 -12.08
C LYS A 163 18.42 -24.96 -11.79
N ASN A 164 17.52 -24.00 -11.54
CA ASN A 164 17.84 -22.57 -11.44
C ASN A 164 17.39 -21.91 -10.14
N GLN A 165 16.94 -22.67 -9.16
CA GLN A 165 16.52 -22.16 -7.85
C GLN A 165 17.18 -22.96 -6.73
N PRO A 166 18.21 -22.40 -6.07
CA PRO A 166 18.98 -23.12 -5.06
C PRO A 166 18.16 -23.45 -3.79
N SER A 167 16.98 -22.84 -3.61
CA SER A 167 16.08 -23.10 -2.48
C SER A 167 15.29 -24.41 -2.59
N ILE A 168 15.20 -25.02 -3.77
CA ILE A 168 14.54 -26.30 -3.99
C ILE A 168 15.61 -27.34 -4.32
N LYS A 169 16.01 -28.08 -3.31
CA LYS A 169 17.02 -29.12 -3.42
C LYS A 169 16.60 -30.34 -2.61
N ASP A 170 16.51 -31.48 -3.29
CA ASP A 170 16.23 -32.78 -2.69
C ASP A 170 14.93 -32.81 -1.86
N VAL A 171 13.84 -32.30 -2.41
CA VAL A 171 12.53 -32.25 -1.75
C VAL A 171 11.71 -33.47 -2.19
N SER A 172 11.18 -34.21 -1.21
CA SER A 172 10.26 -35.33 -1.43
C SER A 172 8.95 -35.07 -0.67
N PHE A 173 7.80 -35.42 -1.30
CA PHE A 173 6.48 -35.31 -0.68
C PHE A 173 5.47 -36.22 -1.39
N ASN A 174 4.37 -36.51 -0.73
CA ASN A 174 3.23 -37.31 -1.21
C ASN A 174 1.91 -36.70 -0.77
#